data_8e9455df0f88e9ad2ec717bd5a652288
#
_entry.id   8e9455df0f88e9ad2ec717bd5a652288
#
_cell.length_a   1.000
_cell.length_b   1.000
_cell.length_c   1.000
_cell.angle_alpha   90.00
_cell.angle_beta   90.00
_cell.angle_gamma   90.00
#
_symmetry.space_group_name_H-M   'P 1'
#
loop_
_entity.id
_entity.type
_entity.pdbx_description
1 polymer ?
#
loop_
_entity_poly.entity_id
_entity_poly.type
_entity_poly.pdbx_seq_one_letter_code
_entity_poly.pdbx_strand_id
1 'polypeptide(L)'
;RGGEEYLALEAEGINCRLIPGISSSIAVPESLGIPVTHRKMAQSFTVITGHTATDMKEDYYALAKMRGTLVFLMGLNSLSEITSELIRCGKPAKIPASIVCRGFSGRERRIDGTLGTIAEEAVRQRAETPGILVVGEVAGFHMESRGDEKLSGKRVCITGTKSFMSRLKTALEEEGAFVESVETLSLEKKAENIPNDFSEYDWIIFTSANGIDIFFDELKVRDIDIRKISHMKFACIGRGTEEKLRTQGIIADFVPEKYTARTLGKEIARKLDKRERLLILRAEKGSVELTEELENAGVSFDDIKIYDTKFVPGKKGDDERIGDCHYIVFASAQGIKSFLSGHEIPENSQVVCIGDITAKELRTYTARKFLSAGEHSVKGILEIICEAEKL
;
A
#
# COMPACT_ATOMS: atom_id res chain seq x y z
N ARG A 1 25.56 -7.58 -3.43
CA ARG A 1 25.91 -8.11 -2.12
C ARG A 1 25.14 -9.40 -1.84
N GLY A 2 25.57 -10.17 -0.85
CA GLY A 2 24.97 -11.46 -0.51
C GLY A 2 25.94 -12.64 -0.73
N GLY A 3 27.13 -12.38 -1.26
CA GLY A 3 28.14 -13.43 -1.46
C GLY A 3 28.71 -13.98 -0.15
N GLU A 4 28.91 -13.10 0.83
CA GLU A 4 29.42 -13.49 2.14
C GLU A 4 28.41 -14.34 2.92
N GLU A 5 27.15 -13.95 2.89
CA GLU A 5 26.05 -14.69 3.52
C GLU A 5 25.86 -16.05 2.81
N TYR A 6 25.91 -16.07 1.47
CA TYR A 6 25.83 -17.31 0.69
C TYR A 6 26.95 -18.29 1.06
N LEU A 7 28.20 -17.81 1.06
CA LEU A 7 29.36 -18.64 1.42
C LEU A 7 29.32 -19.14 2.86
N ALA A 8 28.85 -18.33 3.79
CA ALA A 8 28.70 -18.73 5.20
C ALA A 8 27.65 -19.83 5.36
N LEU A 9 26.53 -19.73 4.68
CA LEU A 9 25.48 -20.77 4.71
C LEU A 9 25.92 -22.05 3.99
N GLU A 10 26.63 -21.93 2.87
CA GLU A 10 27.19 -23.07 2.15
C GLU A 10 28.22 -23.83 2.99
N ALA A 11 29.04 -23.13 3.74
CA ALA A 11 30.01 -23.72 4.67
C ALA A 11 29.35 -24.55 5.78
N GLU A 12 28.13 -24.18 6.19
CA GLU A 12 27.32 -24.94 7.15
C GLU A 12 26.44 -26.03 6.49
N GLY A 13 26.61 -26.27 5.19
CA GLY A 13 25.88 -27.29 4.45
C GLY A 13 24.43 -26.93 4.17
N ILE A 14 24.04 -25.66 4.28
CA ILE A 14 22.67 -25.17 4.05
C ILE A 14 22.51 -24.88 2.56
N ASN A 15 21.56 -25.57 1.91
CA ASN A 15 21.22 -25.30 0.53
C ASN A 15 20.57 -23.93 0.36
N CYS A 16 21.20 -23.05 -0.42
CA CYS A 16 20.73 -21.71 -0.69
C CYS A 16 20.34 -21.54 -2.16
N ARG A 17 19.25 -20.79 -2.40
CA ARG A 17 18.83 -20.35 -3.73
C ARG A 17 18.98 -18.85 -3.84
N LEU A 18 19.79 -18.40 -4.79
CA LEU A 18 19.90 -16.97 -5.13
C LEU A 18 18.74 -16.57 -6.04
N ILE A 19 17.99 -15.56 -5.63
CA ILE A 19 16.93 -14.94 -6.44
C ILE A 19 17.41 -13.55 -6.85
N PRO A 20 17.67 -13.29 -8.15
CA PRO A 20 18.07 -11.97 -8.62
C PRO A 20 16.99 -10.92 -8.39
N GLY A 21 17.42 -9.69 -8.14
CA GLY A 21 16.55 -8.53 -7.98
C GLY A 21 17.02 -7.34 -8.81
N ILE A 22 16.30 -6.23 -8.73
CA ILE A 22 16.64 -4.95 -9.36
C ILE A 22 17.72 -4.27 -8.53
N SER A 23 18.79 -3.80 -9.20
CA SER A 23 19.87 -3.07 -8.52
C SER A 23 19.50 -1.62 -8.26
N SER A 24 19.71 -1.17 -7.02
CA SER A 24 19.54 0.24 -6.66
C SER A 24 20.48 1.19 -7.41
N SER A 25 21.63 0.70 -7.89
CA SER A 25 22.58 1.49 -8.68
C SER A 25 22.04 1.94 -10.04
N ILE A 26 20.99 1.29 -10.53
CA ILE A 26 20.31 1.62 -11.79
C ILE A 26 18.95 2.21 -11.48
N ALA A 27 18.11 1.49 -10.76
CA ALA A 27 16.72 1.86 -10.58
C ALA A 27 16.51 3.18 -9.81
N VAL A 28 17.34 3.45 -8.79
CA VAL A 28 17.21 4.68 -7.98
C VAL A 28 17.59 5.95 -8.77
N PRO A 29 18.69 6.01 -9.54
CA PRO A 29 18.91 7.15 -10.44
C PRO A 29 17.79 7.32 -11.47
N GLU A 30 17.30 6.23 -12.06
CA GLU A 30 16.26 6.28 -13.11
C GLU A 30 14.92 6.75 -12.58
N SER A 31 14.55 6.45 -11.32
CA SER A 31 13.29 6.92 -10.72
C SER A 31 13.19 8.45 -10.66
N LEU A 32 14.33 9.15 -10.62
CA LEU A 32 14.39 10.61 -10.64
C LEU A 32 15.01 11.17 -11.94
N GLY A 33 14.86 10.43 -13.04
CA GLY A 33 15.18 10.88 -14.39
C GLY A 33 16.67 10.98 -14.72
N ILE A 34 17.51 10.20 -14.03
CA ILE A 34 18.95 10.09 -14.32
C ILE A 34 19.22 8.73 -14.97
N PRO A 35 19.33 8.62 -16.30
CA PRO A 35 19.73 7.38 -16.94
C PRO A 35 21.21 7.12 -16.66
N VAL A 36 21.57 5.93 -16.17
CA VAL A 36 22.99 5.62 -15.87
C VAL A 36 23.87 5.55 -17.11
N THR A 37 23.27 5.37 -18.29
CA THR A 37 23.94 5.41 -19.60
C THR A 37 23.15 6.25 -20.61
N HIS A 38 23.86 6.87 -21.58
CA HIS A 38 23.23 7.59 -22.68
C HIS A 38 24.14 7.52 -23.92
N ARG A 39 23.57 7.19 -25.10
CA ARG A 39 24.32 6.91 -26.34
C ARG A 39 25.37 7.96 -26.73
N LYS A 40 25.12 9.24 -26.44
CA LYS A 40 25.99 10.37 -26.83
C LYS A 40 26.88 10.88 -25.70
N MET A 41 26.68 10.45 -24.46
CA MET A 41 27.34 11.01 -23.27
C MET A 41 28.09 9.98 -22.44
N ALA A 42 27.43 8.86 -22.08
CA ALA A 42 28.03 7.83 -21.24
C ALA A 42 27.61 6.43 -21.73
N GLN A 43 28.56 5.70 -22.35
CA GLN A 43 28.30 4.36 -22.87
C GLN A 43 28.57 3.25 -21.84
N SER A 44 29.08 3.64 -20.67
CA SER A 44 29.36 2.74 -19.55
C SER A 44 29.06 3.42 -18.25
N PHE A 45 28.79 2.62 -17.21
CA PHE A 45 28.73 3.10 -15.84
C PHE A 45 29.51 2.12 -14.93
N THR A 46 30.05 2.67 -13.84
CA THR A 46 30.81 1.93 -12.85
C THR A 46 30.17 2.10 -11.50
N VAL A 47 29.87 0.98 -10.84
CA VAL A 47 29.31 0.97 -9.48
C VAL A 47 30.43 0.80 -8.48
N ILE A 48 30.51 1.72 -7.53
CA ILE A 48 31.55 1.77 -6.50
C ILE A 48 30.87 1.75 -5.13
N THR A 49 31.44 1.02 -4.19
CA THR A 49 31.06 1.09 -2.78
C THR A 49 31.84 2.20 -2.10
N GLY A 50 31.21 3.31 -1.76
CA GLY A 50 31.86 4.50 -1.21
C GLY A 50 32.37 4.36 0.24
N HIS A 51 32.07 3.26 0.90
CA HIS A 51 32.64 2.91 2.20
C HIS A 51 32.94 1.43 2.24
N THR A 52 34.19 1.08 2.45
CA THR A 52 34.64 -0.30 2.65
C THR A 52 35.04 -0.50 4.12
N ALA A 53 34.60 -1.62 4.70
CA ALA A 53 35.01 -2.02 6.05
C ALA A 53 36.46 -2.53 6.11
N THR A 54 37.14 -2.54 4.99
CA THR A 54 38.52 -3.04 4.85
C THR A 54 39.45 -1.93 4.38
N ASP A 55 40.76 -2.05 4.64
CA ASP A 55 41.82 -1.11 4.20
C ASP A 55 42.00 -1.03 2.67
N MET A 56 41.13 -1.63 1.89
CA MET A 56 41.11 -1.52 0.43
C MET A 56 40.66 -0.11 0.02
N LYS A 57 41.64 0.72 -0.36
CA LYS A 57 41.36 2.06 -0.92
C LYS A 57 40.99 1.93 -2.41
N GLU A 58 39.96 2.66 -2.80
CA GLU A 58 39.59 2.80 -4.21
C GLU A 58 40.71 3.50 -5.01
N ASP A 59 40.92 3.08 -6.26
CA ASP A 59 41.84 3.76 -7.17
C ASP A 59 41.16 4.99 -7.78
N TYR A 60 41.16 6.08 -7.05
CA TYR A 60 40.57 7.35 -7.49
C TYR A 60 41.26 7.90 -8.77
N TYR A 61 42.53 7.55 -9.05
CA TYR A 61 43.20 7.96 -10.25
C TYR A 61 42.61 7.24 -11.49
N ALA A 62 42.35 5.96 -11.39
CA ALA A 62 41.64 5.21 -12.42
C ALA A 62 40.22 5.71 -12.60
N LEU A 63 39.46 5.89 -11.51
CA LEU A 63 38.08 6.39 -11.52
C LEU A 63 37.96 7.79 -12.14
N ALA A 64 38.91 8.69 -11.84
CA ALA A 64 38.91 10.04 -12.39
C ALA A 64 39.09 10.06 -13.93
N LYS A 65 39.80 9.10 -14.51
CA LYS A 65 40.02 8.97 -15.96
C LYS A 65 38.86 8.30 -16.70
N MET A 66 37.94 7.65 -16.00
CA MET A 66 36.79 7.01 -16.66
C MET A 66 35.86 8.07 -17.27
N ARG A 67 35.46 7.81 -18.54
CA ARG A 67 34.54 8.70 -19.29
C ARG A 67 33.06 8.39 -19.05
N GLY A 68 32.73 7.25 -18.42
CA GLY A 68 31.38 6.83 -18.10
C GLY A 68 30.84 7.47 -16.84
N THR A 69 29.68 7.01 -16.43
CA THR A 69 29.03 7.42 -15.19
C THR A 69 29.62 6.67 -14.00
N LEU A 70 29.90 7.37 -12.91
CA LEU A 70 30.27 6.77 -11.63
C LEU A 70 29.06 6.80 -10.71
N VAL A 71 28.73 5.64 -10.14
CA VAL A 71 27.59 5.48 -9.21
C VAL A 71 28.13 4.96 -7.88
N PHE A 72 28.12 5.80 -6.87
CA PHE A 72 28.62 5.45 -5.55
C PHE A 72 27.46 5.02 -4.63
N LEU A 73 27.50 3.77 -4.21
CA LEU A 73 26.61 3.23 -3.17
C LEU A 73 27.28 3.41 -1.80
N MET A 74 26.48 3.70 -0.75
CA MET A 74 26.96 3.93 0.62
C MET A 74 28.03 5.04 0.75
N GLY A 75 28.06 6.00 -0.18
CA GLY A 75 29.08 7.04 -0.23
C GLY A 75 28.75 8.34 0.45
N LEU A 76 27.54 8.52 1.01
CA LEU A 76 27.14 9.83 1.58
C LEU A 76 27.97 10.25 2.79
N ASN A 77 28.35 9.31 3.64
CA ASN A 77 29.17 9.61 4.81
C ASN A 77 30.63 10.00 4.44
N SER A 78 31.09 9.57 3.27
CA SER A 78 32.44 9.86 2.72
C SER A 78 32.37 10.83 1.54
N LEU A 79 31.26 11.55 1.37
CA LEU A 79 30.98 12.37 0.18
C LEU A 79 32.07 13.41 -0.09
N SER A 80 32.50 14.15 0.91
CA SER A 80 33.57 15.16 0.79
C SER A 80 34.91 14.54 0.40
N GLU A 81 35.24 13.37 0.94
CA GLU A 81 36.45 12.64 0.56
C GLU A 81 36.38 12.15 -0.89
N ILE A 82 35.29 11.49 -1.27
CA ILE A 82 35.07 10.99 -2.64
C ILE A 82 35.21 12.12 -3.66
N THR A 83 34.54 13.25 -3.44
CA THR A 83 34.56 14.39 -4.38
C THR A 83 35.94 15.03 -4.46
N SER A 84 36.60 15.27 -3.32
CA SER A 84 37.94 15.90 -3.29
C SER A 84 39.01 14.99 -3.93
N GLU A 85 38.98 13.67 -3.68
CA GLU A 85 39.92 12.72 -4.27
C GLU A 85 39.74 12.60 -5.78
N LEU A 86 38.50 12.54 -6.28
CA LEU A 86 38.23 12.53 -7.72
C LEU A 86 38.78 13.79 -8.40
N ILE A 87 38.58 14.97 -7.80
CA ILE A 87 39.08 16.25 -8.32
C ILE A 87 40.62 16.27 -8.25
N ARG A 88 41.22 15.88 -7.14
CA ARG A 88 42.67 15.80 -6.97
C ARG A 88 43.32 14.89 -8.01
N CYS A 89 42.63 13.80 -8.38
CA CYS A 89 43.07 12.86 -9.42
C CYS A 89 42.75 13.30 -10.86
N GLY A 90 42.19 14.52 -11.05
CA GLY A 90 42.01 15.13 -12.36
C GLY A 90 40.62 15.03 -12.98
N LYS A 91 39.59 14.59 -12.23
CA LYS A 91 38.23 14.68 -12.72
C LYS A 91 37.75 16.13 -12.67
N PRO A 92 37.10 16.67 -13.74
CA PRO A 92 36.71 18.07 -13.77
C PRO A 92 35.70 18.39 -12.64
N ALA A 93 35.97 19.42 -11.85
CA ALA A 93 35.08 19.87 -10.78
C ALA A 93 33.70 20.34 -11.28
N LYS A 94 33.59 20.71 -12.56
CA LYS A 94 32.35 21.18 -13.20
C LYS A 94 31.47 20.05 -13.73
N ILE A 95 31.93 18.79 -13.70
CA ILE A 95 31.12 17.67 -14.18
C ILE A 95 29.85 17.54 -13.33
N PRO A 96 28.67 17.33 -13.93
CA PRO A 96 27.43 17.16 -13.19
C PRO A 96 27.53 16.02 -12.15
N ALA A 97 26.92 16.28 -11.01
CA ALA A 97 26.77 15.29 -9.94
C ALA A 97 25.40 15.45 -9.29
N SER A 98 24.77 14.33 -8.97
CA SER A 98 23.48 14.29 -8.29
C SER A 98 23.49 13.27 -7.18
N ILE A 99 22.77 13.56 -6.10
CA ILE A 99 22.49 12.61 -5.03
C ILE A 99 20.99 12.28 -5.07
N VAL A 100 20.68 10.99 -5.09
CA VAL A 100 19.31 10.50 -4.89
C VAL A 100 19.22 9.92 -3.50
N CYS A 101 18.45 10.58 -2.63
CA CYS A 101 18.20 10.15 -1.26
C CYS A 101 16.92 9.33 -1.21
N ARG A 102 16.93 8.24 -0.40
CA ARG A 102 15.76 7.43 -0.05
C ARG A 102 14.94 6.96 -1.26
N GLY A 103 15.60 6.57 -2.35
CA GLY A 103 14.97 6.13 -3.58
C GLY A 103 13.86 5.09 -3.35
N PHE A 104 12.78 5.21 -4.11
CA PHE A 104 11.56 4.40 -4.00
C PHE A 104 10.87 4.49 -2.64
N SER A 105 11.05 5.59 -1.93
CA SER A 105 10.29 5.87 -0.71
C SER A 105 9.52 7.17 -0.86
N GLY A 106 8.49 7.38 -0.05
CA GLY A 106 7.77 8.66 0.01
C GLY A 106 8.64 9.86 0.43
N ARG A 107 9.90 9.64 0.80
CA ARG A 107 10.92 10.67 1.10
C ARG A 107 11.99 10.75 0.02
N GLU A 108 11.72 10.17 -1.14
CA GLU A 108 12.64 10.25 -2.27
C GLU A 108 12.86 11.69 -2.70
N ARG A 109 14.10 12.07 -2.84
CA ARG A 109 14.47 13.40 -3.34
C ARG A 109 15.82 13.40 -4.00
N ARG A 110 15.99 14.33 -4.93
CA ARG A 110 17.18 14.55 -5.69
C ARG A 110 17.85 15.85 -5.26
N ILE A 111 19.17 15.83 -5.16
CA ILE A 111 20.01 16.99 -4.90
C ILE A 111 20.98 17.09 -6.06
N ASP A 112 20.97 18.21 -6.76
CA ASP A 112 21.81 18.44 -7.93
C ASP A 112 22.92 19.42 -7.66
N GLY A 113 24.02 19.24 -8.40
CA GLY A 113 25.17 20.11 -8.35
C GLY A 113 26.23 19.69 -9.36
N THR A 114 27.46 20.08 -9.10
CA THR A 114 28.63 19.58 -9.80
C THR A 114 29.53 18.80 -8.84
N LEU A 115 30.50 18.06 -9.34
CA LEU A 115 31.45 17.35 -8.48
C LEU A 115 32.10 18.27 -7.45
N GLY A 116 32.32 19.54 -7.81
CA GLY A 116 32.92 20.53 -6.89
C GLY A 116 31.97 21.12 -5.86
N THR A 117 30.63 21.03 -6.07
CA THR A 117 29.64 21.68 -5.19
C THR A 117 28.73 20.70 -4.49
N ILE A 118 28.64 19.48 -4.95
CA ILE A 118 27.63 18.50 -4.48
C ILE A 118 27.75 18.19 -2.97
N ALA A 119 28.95 18.24 -2.42
CA ALA A 119 29.15 18.02 -1.00
C ALA A 119 28.55 19.15 -0.15
N GLU A 120 28.71 20.40 -0.57
CA GLU A 120 28.10 21.58 0.08
C GLU A 120 26.57 21.57 -0.08
N GLU A 121 26.10 21.24 -1.28
CA GLU A 121 24.68 21.07 -1.56
C GLU A 121 24.03 19.99 -0.68
N ALA A 122 24.71 18.88 -0.48
CA ALA A 122 24.24 17.81 0.40
C ALA A 122 24.03 18.29 1.83
N VAL A 123 24.96 19.10 2.35
CA VAL A 123 24.84 19.68 3.71
C VAL A 123 23.71 20.71 3.73
N ARG A 124 23.68 21.64 2.77
CA ARG A 124 22.67 22.70 2.67
C ARG A 124 21.25 22.15 2.62
N GLN A 125 21.06 21.09 1.83
CA GLN A 125 19.77 20.48 1.63
C GLN A 125 19.51 19.28 2.57
N ARG A 126 20.37 19.05 3.55
CA ARG A 126 20.25 17.95 4.54
C ARG A 126 20.06 16.60 3.88
N ALA A 127 21.02 16.18 3.04
CA ALA A 127 20.99 14.86 2.43
C ALA A 127 20.84 13.75 3.47
N GLU A 128 19.98 12.78 3.18
CA GLU A 128 19.67 11.69 4.10
C GLU A 128 20.08 10.33 3.53
N THR A 129 20.47 9.44 4.42
CA THR A 129 20.72 8.03 4.09
C THR A 129 19.40 7.21 4.11
N PRO A 130 19.29 6.14 3.30
CA PRO A 130 20.22 5.72 2.25
C PRO A 130 20.22 6.69 1.07
N GLY A 131 21.38 6.86 0.42
CA GLY A 131 21.50 7.72 -0.74
C GLY A 131 22.59 7.24 -1.71
N ILE A 132 22.43 7.61 -2.97
CA ILE A 132 23.30 7.23 -4.09
C ILE A 132 23.86 8.50 -4.72
N LEU A 133 25.18 8.59 -4.84
CA LEU A 133 25.85 9.64 -5.60
C LEU A 133 26.06 9.17 -7.04
N VAL A 134 25.63 10.00 -8.00
CA VAL A 134 25.87 9.80 -9.44
C VAL A 134 26.75 10.93 -9.94
N VAL A 135 27.87 10.60 -10.59
CA VAL A 135 28.83 11.58 -11.16
C VAL A 135 29.03 11.29 -12.64
N GLY A 136 28.78 12.28 -13.48
CA GLY A 136 28.92 12.18 -14.93
C GLY A 136 27.92 13.07 -15.65
N GLU A 137 28.07 13.21 -16.96
CA GLU A 137 27.21 14.08 -17.79
C GLU A 137 25.72 13.73 -17.66
N VAL A 138 25.40 12.46 -17.45
CA VAL A 138 24.02 12.00 -17.29
C VAL A 138 23.37 12.47 -15.98
N ALA A 139 24.15 12.84 -14.98
CA ALA A 139 23.63 13.39 -13.73
C ALA A 139 22.95 14.77 -13.94
N GLY A 140 23.22 15.45 -15.05
CA GLY A 140 22.55 16.67 -15.44
C GLY A 140 21.20 16.47 -16.15
N PHE A 141 20.78 15.23 -16.43
CA PHE A 141 19.47 14.97 -17.02
C PHE A 141 18.33 15.08 -16.02
N HIS A 142 17.23 15.64 -16.49
CA HIS A 142 15.95 15.68 -15.81
C HIS A 142 14.90 15.07 -16.74
N MET A 143 14.96 13.75 -16.90
CA MET A 143 13.90 13.03 -17.62
C MET A 143 12.74 12.87 -16.66
N GLU A 144 11.74 13.70 -16.80
CA GLU A 144 10.52 13.57 -16.01
C GLU A 144 9.85 12.25 -16.37
N SER A 145 9.95 11.27 -15.47
CA SER A 145 9.28 9.99 -15.61
C SER A 145 7.87 10.01 -15.04
N ARG A 146 7.40 11.18 -14.60
CA ARG A 146 6.08 11.35 -14.01
C ARG A 146 5.08 11.53 -15.14
N GLY A 147 4.19 10.55 -15.32
CA GLY A 147 2.98 10.70 -16.09
C GLY A 147 2.05 11.73 -15.43
N ASP A 148 0.86 11.93 -16.02
CA ASP A 148 -0.21 12.79 -15.46
C ASP A 148 -0.86 12.17 -14.19
N GLU A 149 -0.07 11.49 -13.36
CA GLU A 149 -0.52 10.83 -12.14
C GLU A 149 -0.88 11.87 -11.08
N LYS A 150 -2.15 11.88 -10.69
CA LYS A 150 -2.75 12.93 -9.84
C LYS A 150 -2.18 12.99 -8.43
N LEU A 151 -1.62 11.89 -7.94
CA LEU A 151 -1.07 11.75 -6.59
C LEU A 151 0.45 11.62 -6.56
N SER A 152 1.12 11.99 -7.67
CA SER A 152 2.56 11.94 -7.76
C SER A 152 3.23 12.75 -6.63
N GLY A 153 4.11 12.08 -5.86
CA GLY A 153 4.81 12.67 -4.71
C GLY A 153 3.98 12.77 -3.44
N LYS A 154 2.71 12.34 -3.45
CA LYS A 154 1.87 12.31 -2.24
C LYS A 154 2.08 11.02 -1.46
N ARG A 155 2.06 11.13 -0.15
CA ARG A 155 2.19 10.02 0.79
C ARG A 155 0.85 9.80 1.47
N VAL A 156 0.34 8.59 1.38
CA VAL A 156 -0.97 8.22 1.91
C VAL A 156 -0.80 7.07 2.89
N CYS A 157 -1.14 7.29 4.16
CA CYS A 157 -1.28 6.22 5.13
C CYS A 157 -2.68 5.61 5.00
N ILE A 158 -2.75 4.32 4.77
CA ILE A 158 -4.00 3.57 4.72
C ILE A 158 -4.11 2.65 5.92
N THR A 159 -5.32 2.59 6.51
CA THR A 159 -5.59 1.79 7.70
C THR A 159 -6.73 0.80 7.46
N GLY A 160 -6.72 -0.33 8.16
CA GLY A 160 -7.79 -1.31 8.07
C GLY A 160 -7.31 -2.75 8.09
N THR A 161 -8.05 -3.63 7.42
CA THR A 161 -7.68 -5.03 7.22
C THR A 161 -6.73 -5.17 6.02
N LYS A 162 -5.90 -6.22 6.01
CA LYS A 162 -4.95 -6.50 4.90
C LYS A 162 -5.62 -6.52 3.53
N SER A 163 -6.77 -7.17 3.40
CA SER A 163 -7.50 -7.29 2.13
C SER A 163 -7.97 -5.93 1.60
N PHE A 164 -8.52 -5.08 2.48
CA PHE A 164 -8.93 -3.72 2.10
C PHE A 164 -7.73 -2.87 1.71
N MET A 165 -6.68 -2.86 2.54
CA MET A 165 -5.47 -2.08 2.29
C MET A 165 -4.79 -2.47 1.00
N SER A 166 -4.72 -3.77 0.67
CA SER A 166 -4.11 -4.23 -0.59
C SER A 166 -4.79 -3.63 -1.82
N ARG A 167 -6.13 -3.61 -1.85
CA ARG A 167 -6.89 -3.02 -2.98
C ARG A 167 -6.73 -1.51 -3.07
N LEU A 168 -6.82 -0.83 -1.93
CA LEU A 168 -6.68 0.63 -1.90
C LEU A 168 -5.24 1.05 -2.23
N LYS A 169 -4.25 0.29 -1.77
CA LYS A 169 -2.85 0.50 -2.09
C LYS A 169 -2.61 0.49 -3.60
N THR A 170 -3.05 -0.58 -4.28
CA THR A 170 -2.91 -0.68 -5.74
C THR A 170 -3.52 0.53 -6.45
N ALA A 171 -4.76 0.91 -6.11
CA ALA A 171 -5.43 2.03 -6.74
C ALA A 171 -4.73 3.39 -6.50
N LEU A 172 -4.17 3.62 -5.31
CA LEU A 172 -3.43 4.85 -4.99
C LEU A 172 -2.05 4.88 -5.67
N GLU A 173 -1.37 3.73 -5.75
CA GLU A 173 -0.06 3.60 -6.42
C GLU A 173 -0.19 3.76 -7.95
N GLU A 174 -1.29 3.32 -8.55
CA GLU A 174 -1.60 3.56 -9.96
C GLU A 174 -1.76 5.06 -10.28
N GLU A 175 -2.18 5.88 -9.31
CA GLU A 175 -2.22 7.35 -9.42
C GLU A 175 -0.93 8.03 -8.90
N GLY A 176 0.14 7.27 -8.69
CA GLY A 176 1.48 7.79 -8.33
C GLY A 176 1.71 8.08 -6.85
N ALA A 177 0.80 7.67 -5.95
CA ALA A 177 0.98 7.88 -4.53
C ALA A 177 2.02 6.91 -3.92
N PHE A 178 2.72 7.37 -2.90
CA PHE A 178 3.47 6.49 -2.00
C PHE A 178 2.56 6.05 -0.86
N VAL A 179 2.35 4.74 -0.72
CA VAL A 179 1.38 4.21 0.23
C VAL A 179 2.04 3.50 1.39
N GLU A 180 1.78 4.03 2.60
CA GLU A 180 2.12 3.40 3.87
C GLU A 180 0.91 2.63 4.39
N SER A 181 1.11 1.37 4.77
CA SER A 181 0.03 0.53 5.26
C SER A 181 0.19 0.26 6.75
N VAL A 182 -0.81 0.63 7.54
CA VAL A 182 -0.87 0.37 8.99
C VAL A 182 -2.07 -0.54 9.26
N GLU A 183 -1.76 -1.81 9.54
CA GLU A 183 -2.80 -2.78 9.87
C GLU A 183 -3.38 -2.47 11.25
N THR A 184 -4.61 -1.98 11.28
CA THR A 184 -5.33 -1.67 12.52
C THR A 184 -6.34 -2.75 12.91
N LEU A 185 -6.75 -3.57 11.95
CA LEU A 185 -7.74 -4.61 12.14
C LEU A 185 -7.26 -5.91 11.50
N SER A 186 -7.41 -7.01 12.22
CA SER A 186 -7.23 -8.37 11.71
C SER A 186 -8.55 -9.13 11.76
N LEU A 187 -8.69 -10.10 10.86
CA LEU A 187 -9.86 -10.96 10.83
C LEU A 187 -9.51 -12.30 11.47
N GLU A 188 -10.24 -12.65 12.52
CA GLU A 188 -10.24 -14.00 13.08
C GLU A 188 -11.32 -14.81 12.37
N LYS A 189 -10.91 -15.71 11.48
CA LYS A 189 -11.82 -16.54 10.69
C LYS A 189 -12.48 -17.58 11.61
N LYS A 190 -13.78 -17.79 11.39
CA LYS A 190 -14.63 -18.83 11.99
C LYS A 190 -15.31 -19.62 10.87
N ALA A 191 -14.52 -19.99 9.88
CA ALA A 191 -15.02 -20.61 8.65
C ALA A 191 -15.63 -22.00 8.90
N GLU A 192 -15.22 -22.66 9.98
CA GLU A 192 -15.81 -23.93 10.46
C GLU A 192 -17.33 -23.85 10.67
N ASN A 193 -17.86 -22.67 10.95
CA ASN A 193 -19.29 -22.45 11.14
C ASN A 193 -20.10 -22.50 9.82
N ILE A 194 -19.45 -22.39 8.66
CA ILE A 194 -20.11 -22.43 7.35
C ILE A 194 -20.68 -23.83 7.13
N PRO A 195 -21.97 -23.98 6.73
CA PRO A 195 -22.56 -25.27 6.46
C PRO A 195 -21.80 -26.07 5.39
N ASN A 196 -21.88 -27.40 5.46
CA ASN A 196 -21.36 -28.29 4.41
C ASN A 196 -22.38 -28.55 3.30
N ASP A 197 -23.66 -28.38 3.61
CA ASP A 197 -24.77 -28.55 2.67
C ASP A 197 -25.56 -27.24 2.56
N PHE A 198 -25.78 -26.82 1.34
CA PHE A 198 -26.49 -25.59 1.00
C PHE A 198 -27.85 -25.84 0.39
N SER A 199 -28.29 -27.09 0.27
CA SER A 199 -29.52 -27.49 -0.43
C SER A 199 -30.81 -26.94 0.19
N GLU A 200 -30.74 -26.55 1.48
CA GLU A 200 -31.91 -25.99 2.19
C GLU A 200 -32.06 -24.47 2.01
N TYR A 201 -31.07 -23.80 1.37
CA TYR A 201 -31.05 -22.33 1.27
C TYR A 201 -31.33 -21.89 -0.18
N ASP A 202 -32.19 -20.90 -0.31
CA ASP A 202 -32.53 -20.27 -1.60
C ASP A 202 -31.73 -18.99 -1.82
N TRP A 203 -31.30 -18.33 -0.72
CA TRP A 203 -30.56 -17.10 -0.77
C TRP A 203 -29.35 -17.12 0.16
N ILE A 204 -28.29 -16.42 -0.28
CA ILE A 204 -27.14 -16.10 0.56
C ILE A 204 -26.96 -14.59 0.64
N ILE A 205 -26.76 -14.08 1.88
CA ILE A 205 -26.59 -12.66 2.13
C ILE A 205 -25.17 -12.38 2.64
N PHE A 206 -24.48 -11.47 1.96
CA PHE A 206 -23.20 -10.93 2.38
C PHE A 206 -23.33 -9.48 2.84
N THR A 207 -22.94 -9.21 4.08
CA THR A 207 -22.92 -7.87 4.64
C THR A 207 -21.53 -7.19 4.54
N SER A 208 -20.56 -7.87 3.94
CA SER A 208 -19.20 -7.32 3.72
C SER A 208 -18.44 -8.10 2.65
N ALA A 209 -17.45 -7.44 2.04
CA ALA A 209 -16.49 -8.07 1.14
C ALA A 209 -15.66 -9.17 1.83
N ASN A 210 -15.33 -9.00 3.11
CA ASN A 210 -14.59 -10.00 3.89
C ASN A 210 -15.37 -11.32 4.02
N GLY A 211 -16.69 -11.24 4.19
CA GLY A 211 -17.55 -12.44 4.24
C GLY A 211 -17.49 -13.24 2.95
N ILE A 212 -17.44 -12.56 1.80
CA ILE A 212 -17.29 -13.19 0.49
C ILE A 212 -15.93 -13.91 0.39
N ASP A 213 -14.84 -13.24 0.73
CA ASP A 213 -13.51 -13.85 0.70
C ASP A 213 -13.46 -15.11 1.56
N ILE A 214 -13.95 -15.03 2.80
CA ILE A 214 -13.93 -16.17 3.73
C ILE A 214 -14.78 -17.32 3.20
N PHE A 215 -15.96 -17.04 2.67
CA PHE A 215 -16.85 -18.06 2.15
C PHE A 215 -16.24 -18.80 0.95
N PHE A 216 -15.81 -18.07 -0.07
CA PHE A 216 -15.26 -18.69 -1.28
C PHE A 216 -13.89 -19.35 -1.05
N ASP A 217 -13.07 -18.82 -0.14
CA ASP A 217 -11.85 -19.50 0.30
C ASP A 217 -12.17 -20.82 0.99
N GLU A 218 -13.19 -20.85 1.85
CA GLU A 218 -13.58 -22.06 2.57
C GLU A 218 -14.17 -23.13 1.63
N LEU A 219 -14.95 -22.74 0.63
CA LEU A 219 -15.40 -23.67 -0.40
C LEU A 219 -14.21 -24.36 -1.10
N LYS A 220 -13.16 -23.59 -1.42
CA LYS A 220 -11.92 -24.13 -2.03
C LYS A 220 -11.18 -25.07 -1.07
N VAL A 221 -11.04 -24.67 0.22
CA VAL A 221 -10.36 -25.49 1.23
C VAL A 221 -11.07 -26.83 1.44
N ARG A 222 -12.41 -26.84 1.41
CA ARG A 222 -13.23 -28.04 1.57
C ARG A 222 -13.46 -28.83 0.26
N ASP A 223 -12.88 -28.36 -0.86
CA ASP A 223 -13.09 -28.94 -2.20
C ASP A 223 -14.58 -29.00 -2.58
N ILE A 224 -15.34 -27.94 -2.20
CA ILE A 224 -16.75 -27.81 -2.54
C ILE A 224 -16.87 -27.06 -3.87
N ASP A 225 -17.43 -27.74 -4.86
CA ASP A 225 -17.67 -27.15 -6.19
C ASP A 225 -18.72 -26.02 -6.10
N ILE A 226 -18.43 -24.88 -6.73
CA ILE A 226 -19.33 -23.72 -6.77
C ILE A 226 -20.73 -24.05 -7.36
N ARG A 227 -20.82 -25.07 -8.18
CA ARG A 227 -22.10 -25.56 -8.72
C ARG A 227 -23.06 -26.05 -7.64
N LYS A 228 -22.57 -26.41 -6.46
CA LYS A 228 -23.40 -26.78 -5.29
C LYS A 228 -24.26 -25.65 -4.76
N ILE A 229 -23.87 -24.40 -5.07
CA ILE A 229 -24.60 -23.18 -4.69
C ILE A 229 -25.25 -22.48 -5.89
N SER A 230 -25.25 -23.08 -7.08
CA SER A 230 -25.77 -22.47 -8.32
C SER A 230 -27.28 -22.21 -8.32
N HIS A 231 -28.03 -22.88 -7.45
CA HIS A 231 -29.46 -22.69 -7.26
C HIS A 231 -29.79 -21.48 -6.37
N MET A 232 -28.81 -20.99 -5.60
CA MET A 232 -28.99 -19.89 -4.66
C MET A 232 -28.93 -18.53 -5.36
N LYS A 233 -29.73 -17.59 -4.88
CA LYS A 233 -29.64 -16.16 -5.21
C LYS A 233 -28.73 -15.45 -4.22
N PHE A 234 -28.09 -14.40 -4.67
CA PHE A 234 -27.08 -13.66 -3.89
C PHE A 234 -27.54 -12.24 -3.60
N ALA A 235 -27.49 -11.84 -2.34
CA ALA A 235 -27.74 -10.47 -1.92
C ALA A 235 -26.52 -9.85 -1.25
N CYS A 236 -26.22 -8.59 -1.60
CA CYS A 236 -25.12 -7.82 -1.05
C CYS A 236 -25.64 -6.54 -0.38
N ILE A 237 -25.02 -6.14 0.72
CA ILE A 237 -25.44 -4.92 1.45
C ILE A 237 -25.18 -3.64 0.64
N GLY A 238 -24.24 -3.66 -0.29
CA GLY A 238 -23.88 -2.47 -1.07
C GLY A 238 -22.86 -2.79 -2.18
N ARG A 239 -22.54 -1.77 -2.99
CA ARG A 239 -21.71 -1.91 -4.19
C ARG A 239 -20.33 -2.52 -3.93
N GLY A 240 -19.61 -2.10 -2.90
CA GLY A 240 -18.28 -2.65 -2.63
C GLY A 240 -18.32 -4.15 -2.30
N THR A 241 -19.42 -4.65 -1.72
CA THR A 241 -19.65 -6.09 -1.51
C THR A 241 -20.05 -6.77 -2.83
N GLU A 242 -20.89 -6.14 -3.63
CA GLU A 242 -21.28 -6.62 -4.97
C GLU A 242 -20.07 -6.73 -5.90
N GLU A 243 -19.22 -5.70 -5.98
CA GLU A 243 -17.99 -5.71 -6.77
C GLU A 243 -17.07 -6.87 -6.37
N LYS A 244 -16.98 -7.14 -5.07
CA LYS A 244 -16.24 -8.29 -4.57
C LYS A 244 -16.84 -9.61 -5.02
N LEU A 245 -18.17 -9.75 -5.02
CA LEU A 245 -18.86 -10.94 -5.52
C LEU A 245 -18.61 -11.13 -7.01
N ARG A 246 -18.59 -10.05 -7.79
CA ARG A 246 -18.26 -10.09 -9.23
C ARG A 246 -16.85 -10.65 -9.50
N THR A 247 -15.90 -10.46 -8.60
CA THR A 247 -14.56 -11.08 -8.75
C THR A 247 -14.59 -12.60 -8.62
N GLN A 248 -15.66 -13.17 -8.06
CA GLN A 248 -15.89 -14.61 -8.01
C GLN A 248 -16.72 -15.12 -9.23
N GLY A 249 -17.02 -14.24 -10.19
CA GLY A 249 -17.82 -14.55 -11.38
C GLY A 249 -19.33 -14.56 -11.14
N ILE A 250 -19.81 -14.04 -10.01
CA ILE A 250 -21.23 -14.02 -9.62
C ILE A 250 -21.73 -12.58 -9.59
N ILE A 251 -22.90 -12.34 -10.17
CA ILE A 251 -23.62 -11.07 -10.11
C ILE A 251 -24.67 -11.18 -9.00
N ALA A 252 -24.75 -10.17 -8.12
CA ALA A 252 -25.77 -10.16 -7.09
C ALA A 252 -27.18 -10.01 -7.70
N ASP A 253 -28.11 -10.83 -7.24
CA ASP A 253 -29.53 -10.75 -7.60
C ASP A 253 -30.22 -9.58 -6.91
N PHE A 254 -29.63 -9.13 -5.77
CA PHE A 254 -30.16 -8.04 -5.00
C PHE A 254 -29.10 -7.20 -4.31
N VAL A 255 -29.24 -5.88 -4.45
CA VAL A 255 -28.52 -4.85 -3.66
C VAL A 255 -29.55 -3.78 -3.28
N PRO A 256 -29.64 -3.35 -2.00
CA PRO A 256 -30.64 -2.38 -1.57
C PRO A 256 -30.35 -0.96 -2.10
N GLU A 257 -31.38 -0.11 -2.15
CA GLU A 257 -31.23 1.29 -2.57
C GLU A 257 -30.31 2.10 -1.62
N LYS A 258 -30.41 1.83 -0.31
CA LYS A 258 -29.51 2.40 0.71
C LYS A 258 -28.72 1.28 1.34
N TYR A 259 -27.40 1.43 1.37
CA TYR A 259 -26.42 0.43 1.82
C TYR A 259 -26.39 0.29 3.35
N THR A 260 -27.55 -0.02 3.94
CA THR A 260 -27.70 -0.25 5.39
C THR A 260 -28.31 -1.61 5.67
N ALA A 261 -27.96 -2.20 6.80
CA ALA A 261 -28.49 -3.48 7.25
C ALA A 261 -30.01 -3.48 7.35
N ARG A 262 -30.60 -2.39 7.86
CA ARG A 262 -32.05 -2.19 7.95
C ARG A 262 -32.73 -2.18 6.59
N THR A 263 -32.20 -1.39 5.64
CA THR A 263 -32.78 -1.31 4.28
C THR A 263 -32.67 -2.65 3.58
N LEU A 264 -31.52 -3.33 3.67
CA LEU A 264 -31.34 -4.66 3.13
C LEU A 264 -32.39 -5.64 3.67
N GLY A 265 -32.59 -5.70 5.00
CA GLY A 265 -33.59 -6.57 5.63
C GLY A 265 -35.01 -6.29 5.13
N LYS A 266 -35.42 -5.00 5.16
CA LYS A 266 -36.74 -4.57 4.70
C LYS A 266 -37.04 -4.87 3.25
N GLU A 267 -36.09 -4.59 2.36
CA GLU A 267 -36.31 -4.70 0.92
C GLU A 267 -36.23 -6.15 0.47
N ILE A 268 -35.29 -6.94 1.00
CA ILE A 268 -35.19 -8.35 0.64
C ILE A 268 -36.40 -9.13 1.13
N ALA A 269 -36.90 -8.86 2.34
CA ALA A 269 -38.10 -9.51 2.88
C ALA A 269 -39.35 -9.35 1.98
N ARG A 270 -39.42 -8.26 1.21
CA ARG A 270 -40.51 -8.02 0.25
C ARG A 270 -40.36 -8.80 -1.06
N LYS A 271 -39.13 -9.25 -1.36
CA LYS A 271 -38.82 -9.98 -2.59
C LYS A 271 -38.89 -11.50 -2.42
N LEU A 272 -38.82 -11.95 -1.18
CA LEU A 272 -38.80 -13.38 -0.85
C LEU A 272 -40.19 -14.00 -0.97
N ASP A 273 -40.20 -15.22 -1.50
CA ASP A 273 -41.37 -16.09 -1.33
C ASP A 273 -41.40 -16.64 0.11
N LYS A 274 -42.60 -16.87 0.67
CA LYS A 274 -42.77 -17.33 2.07
C LYS A 274 -42.08 -18.68 2.40
N ARG A 275 -41.65 -19.40 1.37
CA ARG A 275 -41.00 -20.71 1.50
C ARG A 275 -39.49 -20.64 1.38
N GLU A 276 -38.96 -19.49 0.89
CA GLU A 276 -37.52 -19.32 0.68
C GLU A 276 -36.79 -19.15 2.01
N ARG A 277 -35.63 -19.81 2.15
CA ARG A 277 -34.77 -19.76 3.33
C ARG A 277 -33.48 -19.03 3.01
N LEU A 278 -33.04 -18.16 3.93
CA LEU A 278 -31.84 -17.35 3.77
C LEU A 278 -30.68 -17.88 4.61
N LEU A 279 -29.48 -17.80 4.05
CA LEU A 279 -28.21 -17.96 4.75
C LEU A 279 -27.54 -16.61 4.86
N ILE A 280 -27.33 -16.09 6.07
CA ILE A 280 -26.63 -14.84 6.33
C ILE A 280 -25.22 -15.16 6.81
N LEU A 281 -24.19 -14.73 6.05
CA LEU A 281 -22.80 -14.91 6.41
C LEU A 281 -22.16 -13.56 6.74
N ARG A 282 -21.82 -13.34 8.03
CA ARG A 282 -21.37 -12.02 8.49
C ARG A 282 -20.38 -12.07 9.66
N ALA A 283 -19.92 -10.88 10.08
CA ALA A 283 -19.08 -10.69 11.24
C ALA A 283 -19.83 -11.02 12.54
N GLU A 284 -19.10 -11.42 13.59
CA GLU A 284 -19.63 -11.64 14.95
C GLU A 284 -20.42 -10.41 15.47
N LYS A 285 -19.81 -9.23 15.31
CA LYS A 285 -20.40 -7.94 15.74
C LYS A 285 -21.10 -7.24 14.57
N GLY A 286 -21.96 -7.96 13.83
CA GLY A 286 -22.80 -7.38 12.79
C GLY A 286 -23.98 -6.59 13.38
N SER A 287 -24.57 -5.66 12.57
CA SER A 287 -25.78 -4.94 12.99
C SER A 287 -26.96 -5.89 13.19
N VAL A 288 -27.66 -5.75 14.28
CA VAL A 288 -28.87 -6.53 14.59
C VAL A 288 -30.07 -6.13 13.73
N GLU A 289 -30.05 -4.92 13.15
CA GLU A 289 -31.16 -4.38 12.35
C GLU A 289 -31.56 -5.27 11.17
N LEU A 290 -30.61 -6.00 10.57
CA LEU A 290 -30.90 -6.93 9.47
C LEU A 290 -31.81 -8.08 9.95
N THR A 291 -31.44 -8.73 11.04
CA THR A 291 -32.19 -9.87 11.60
C THR A 291 -33.52 -9.44 12.20
N GLU A 292 -33.57 -8.29 12.86
CA GLU A 292 -34.84 -7.71 13.36
C GLU A 292 -35.88 -7.48 12.26
N GLU A 293 -35.47 -6.93 11.12
CA GLU A 293 -36.37 -6.69 9.98
C GLU A 293 -36.84 -8.01 9.33
N LEU A 294 -35.99 -9.03 9.26
CA LEU A 294 -36.34 -10.36 8.75
C LEU A 294 -37.27 -11.11 9.69
N GLU A 295 -37.01 -11.06 11.01
CA GLU A 295 -37.88 -11.64 12.05
C GLU A 295 -39.27 -11.00 12.03
N ASN A 296 -39.33 -9.65 11.97
CA ASN A 296 -40.59 -8.90 11.88
C ASN A 296 -41.40 -9.25 10.64
N ALA A 297 -40.72 -9.63 9.56
CA ALA A 297 -41.35 -10.07 8.31
C ALA A 297 -41.71 -11.56 8.29
N GLY A 298 -41.35 -12.33 9.32
CA GLY A 298 -41.57 -13.77 9.41
C GLY A 298 -40.76 -14.61 8.39
N VAL A 299 -39.58 -14.12 8.03
CA VAL A 299 -38.67 -14.79 7.09
C VAL A 299 -37.87 -15.86 7.81
N SER A 300 -37.69 -17.03 7.18
CA SER A 300 -36.83 -18.10 7.71
C SER A 300 -35.39 -17.86 7.31
N PHE A 301 -34.45 -17.80 8.28
CA PHE A 301 -33.04 -17.59 8.02
C PHE A 301 -32.12 -18.24 9.06
N ASP A 302 -30.89 -18.52 8.65
CA ASP A 302 -29.78 -18.82 9.54
C ASP A 302 -28.75 -17.68 9.50
N ASP A 303 -28.39 -17.17 10.68
CA ASP A 303 -27.45 -16.07 10.85
C ASP A 303 -26.11 -16.60 11.40
N ILE A 304 -25.19 -16.87 10.50
CA ILE A 304 -23.91 -17.53 10.79
C ILE A 304 -22.77 -16.50 10.86
N LYS A 305 -22.09 -16.50 12.00
CA LYS A 305 -20.91 -15.66 12.24
C LYS A 305 -19.67 -16.40 11.75
N ILE A 306 -19.11 -15.92 10.65
CA ILE A 306 -17.96 -16.55 9.96
C ILE A 306 -16.63 -15.86 10.23
N TYR A 307 -16.63 -14.72 10.92
CA TYR A 307 -15.41 -14.05 11.39
C TYR A 307 -15.68 -13.05 12.50
N ASP A 308 -14.64 -12.75 13.27
CA ASP A 308 -14.61 -11.58 14.18
C ASP A 308 -13.49 -10.64 13.74
N THR A 309 -13.62 -9.37 14.14
CA THR A 309 -12.63 -8.33 13.86
C THR A 309 -11.89 -7.99 15.13
N LYS A 310 -10.58 -8.19 15.15
CA LYS A 310 -9.68 -7.90 16.27
C LYS A 310 -8.87 -6.65 16.01
N PHE A 311 -8.62 -5.86 17.05
CA PHE A 311 -7.70 -4.74 17.00
C PHE A 311 -6.26 -5.27 16.89
N VAL A 312 -5.46 -4.60 16.06
CA VAL A 312 -4.04 -4.88 15.93
C VAL A 312 -3.29 -3.75 16.63
N PRO A 313 -2.49 -4.04 17.67
CA PRO A 313 -1.68 -3.03 18.33
C PRO A 313 -0.69 -2.37 17.37
N GLY A 314 -0.44 -1.08 17.56
CA GLY A 314 0.58 -0.33 16.84
C GLY A 314 1.97 -0.95 16.99
N LYS A 315 2.78 -0.87 15.94
CA LYS A 315 4.14 -1.41 15.92
C LYS A 315 5.16 -0.29 16.12
N LYS A 316 6.27 -0.62 16.76
CA LYS A 316 7.41 0.31 16.88
C LYS A 316 7.89 0.73 15.48
N GLY A 317 7.97 2.04 15.23
CA GLY A 317 8.36 2.62 13.95
C GLY A 317 7.18 3.00 13.04
N ASP A 318 5.94 2.64 13.35
CA ASP A 318 4.77 3.08 12.59
C ASP A 318 4.61 4.61 12.66
N ASP A 319 4.87 5.24 13.82
CA ASP A 319 4.72 6.69 14.01
C ASP A 319 5.66 7.51 13.11
N GLU A 320 6.89 7.02 12.86
CA GLU A 320 7.79 7.66 11.90
C GLU A 320 7.27 7.59 10.46
N ARG A 321 6.60 6.48 10.12
CA ARG A 321 6.02 6.26 8.79
C ARG A 321 4.75 7.08 8.60
N ILE A 322 3.93 7.17 9.64
CA ILE A 322 2.67 7.93 9.65
C ILE A 322 2.95 9.44 9.65
N GLY A 323 3.98 9.88 10.40
CA GLY A 323 4.27 11.30 10.66
C GLY A 323 4.47 12.17 9.43
N ASP A 324 4.94 11.57 8.32
CA ASP A 324 5.19 12.29 7.07
C ASP A 324 4.07 12.10 6.01
N CYS A 325 2.95 11.45 6.36
CA CYS A 325 1.88 11.24 5.42
C CYS A 325 1.05 12.51 5.20
N HIS A 326 0.76 12.82 3.93
CA HIS A 326 -0.13 13.91 3.56
C HIS A 326 -1.59 13.57 3.85
N TYR A 327 -1.93 12.29 3.70
CA TYR A 327 -3.27 11.76 3.93
C TYR A 327 -3.24 10.57 4.88
N ILE A 328 -4.27 10.45 5.72
CA ILE A 328 -4.55 9.25 6.52
C ILE A 328 -5.97 8.80 6.21
N VAL A 329 -6.11 7.55 5.75
CA VAL A 329 -7.39 6.98 5.33
C VAL A 329 -7.91 6.01 6.36
N PHE A 330 -9.14 6.24 6.81
CA PHE A 330 -9.89 5.34 7.68
C PHE A 330 -11.05 4.66 6.93
N ALA A 331 -11.00 3.33 6.91
CA ALA A 331 -12.00 2.48 6.25
C ALA A 331 -13.18 2.08 7.14
N SER A 332 -13.13 2.35 8.44
CA SER A 332 -14.20 1.98 9.37
C SER A 332 -14.06 2.70 10.71
N ALA A 333 -15.18 2.80 11.44
CA ALA A 333 -15.22 3.31 12.82
C ALA A 333 -14.32 2.48 13.76
N GLN A 334 -14.30 1.15 13.62
CA GLN A 334 -13.42 0.30 14.43
C GLN A 334 -11.94 0.51 14.10
N GLY A 335 -11.61 0.78 12.82
CA GLY A 335 -10.27 1.13 12.39
C GLY A 335 -9.75 2.41 13.06
N ILE A 336 -10.61 3.43 13.22
CA ILE A 336 -10.28 4.65 13.98
C ILE A 336 -9.96 4.32 15.43
N LYS A 337 -10.83 3.57 16.12
CA LYS A 337 -10.62 3.18 17.53
C LYS A 337 -9.31 2.44 17.73
N SER A 338 -9.04 1.48 16.85
CA SER A 338 -7.81 0.70 16.91
C SER A 338 -6.58 1.56 16.63
N PHE A 339 -6.62 2.42 15.61
CA PHE A 339 -5.53 3.32 15.29
C PHE A 339 -5.19 4.25 16.47
N LEU A 340 -6.19 4.94 17.00
CA LEU A 340 -6.02 5.89 18.09
C LEU A 340 -5.70 5.24 19.45
N SER A 341 -5.81 3.92 19.57
CA SER A 341 -5.33 3.21 20.77
C SER A 341 -3.80 3.10 20.85
N GLY A 342 -3.09 3.34 19.77
CA GLY A 342 -1.63 3.22 19.70
C GLY A 342 -0.92 4.29 18.88
N HIS A 343 -1.65 5.16 18.19
CA HIS A 343 -1.09 6.19 17.32
C HIS A 343 -1.83 7.52 17.45
N GLU A 344 -1.16 8.60 17.11
CA GLU A 344 -1.76 9.92 16.97
C GLU A 344 -1.92 10.29 15.49
N ILE A 345 -2.92 11.12 15.18
CA ILE A 345 -3.08 11.68 13.83
C ILE A 345 -2.14 12.90 13.72
N PRO A 346 -1.12 12.87 12.84
CA PRO A 346 -0.21 14.00 12.68
C PRO A 346 -0.94 15.29 12.31
N GLU A 347 -0.48 16.42 12.83
CA GLU A 347 -1.13 17.72 12.63
C GLU A 347 -1.23 18.10 11.14
N ASN A 348 -0.22 17.79 10.37
CA ASN A 348 -0.10 18.15 8.96
C ASN A 348 -0.81 17.18 8.00
N SER A 349 -1.39 16.08 8.51
CA SER A 349 -2.08 15.11 7.66
C SER A 349 -3.56 15.48 7.47
N GLN A 350 -4.04 15.39 6.24
CA GLN A 350 -5.46 15.45 5.92
C GLN A 350 -6.09 14.08 6.15
N VAL A 351 -7.16 14.03 6.94
CA VAL A 351 -7.86 12.75 7.20
C VAL A 351 -8.95 12.52 6.17
N VAL A 352 -9.08 11.27 5.73
CA VAL A 352 -10.10 10.80 4.78
C VAL A 352 -10.88 9.65 5.39
N CYS A 353 -12.19 9.76 5.44
CA CYS A 353 -13.11 8.71 5.87
C CYS A 353 -13.80 8.08 4.66
N ILE A 354 -13.96 6.76 4.66
CA ILE A 354 -14.65 6.03 3.60
C ILE A 354 -16.15 6.41 3.47
N GLY A 355 -16.74 7.00 4.49
CA GLY A 355 -18.15 7.40 4.49
C GLY A 355 -18.63 7.89 5.84
N ASP A 356 -19.94 8.21 5.92
CA ASP A 356 -20.58 8.94 7.02
C ASP A 356 -20.47 8.26 8.40
N ILE A 357 -20.55 6.93 8.47
CA ILE A 357 -20.43 6.20 9.74
C ILE A 357 -19.03 6.38 10.33
N THR A 358 -18.02 6.26 9.49
CA THR A 358 -16.62 6.47 9.86
C THR A 358 -16.37 7.94 10.22
N ALA A 359 -16.96 8.86 9.46
CA ALA A 359 -16.89 10.30 9.70
C ALA A 359 -17.54 10.71 11.05
N LYS A 360 -18.68 10.12 11.41
CA LYS A 360 -19.32 10.34 12.71
C LYS A 360 -18.45 9.86 13.86
N GLU A 361 -17.84 8.70 13.74
CA GLU A 361 -16.91 8.20 14.76
C GLU A 361 -15.71 9.12 14.91
N LEU A 362 -15.08 9.56 13.80
CA LEU A 362 -13.92 10.44 13.85
C LEU A 362 -14.21 11.76 14.58
N ARG A 363 -15.41 12.33 14.40
CA ARG A 363 -15.82 13.57 15.08
C ARG A 363 -15.85 13.47 16.60
N THR A 364 -15.90 12.26 17.16
CA THR A 364 -15.83 12.06 18.62
C THR A 364 -14.41 12.25 19.18
N TYR A 365 -13.39 12.20 18.31
CA TYR A 365 -11.98 12.30 18.69
C TYR A 365 -11.33 13.62 18.26
N THR A 366 -11.85 14.28 17.23
CA THR A 366 -11.23 15.50 16.71
C THR A 366 -12.26 16.47 16.12
N ALA A 367 -12.02 17.77 16.36
CA ALA A 367 -12.76 18.85 15.71
C ALA A 367 -12.15 19.29 14.36
N ARG A 368 -11.06 18.68 13.93
CA ARG A 368 -10.36 19.01 12.66
C ARG A 368 -11.26 18.73 11.45
N LYS A 369 -11.09 19.51 10.41
CA LYS A 369 -11.72 19.23 9.11
C LYS A 369 -11.12 17.95 8.51
N PHE A 370 -11.96 17.14 7.92
CA PHE A 370 -11.57 15.92 7.22
C PHE A 370 -12.45 15.72 5.98
N LEU A 371 -12.00 14.88 5.08
CA LEU A 371 -12.74 14.50 3.88
C LEU A 371 -13.59 13.25 4.17
N SER A 372 -14.76 13.16 3.56
CA SER A 372 -15.60 11.96 3.59
C SER A 372 -15.98 11.59 2.18
N ALA A 373 -15.68 10.36 1.77
CA ALA A 373 -16.00 9.88 0.43
C ALA A 373 -17.53 9.86 0.24
N GLY A 374 -17.97 10.25 -0.94
CA GLY A 374 -19.40 10.24 -1.30
C GLY A 374 -19.91 8.82 -1.58
N GLU A 375 -19.01 7.91 -1.97
CA GLU A 375 -19.28 6.50 -2.17
C GLU A 375 -18.43 5.67 -1.21
N HIS A 376 -19.08 4.73 -0.51
CA HIS A 376 -18.41 3.83 0.44
C HIS A 376 -17.64 2.71 -0.29
N SER A 377 -16.57 3.11 -0.99
CA SER A 377 -15.75 2.21 -1.82
C SER A 377 -14.29 2.68 -1.89
N VAL A 378 -13.39 1.83 -2.40
CA VAL A 378 -12.01 2.18 -2.75
C VAL A 378 -11.99 3.33 -3.77
N LYS A 379 -12.90 3.27 -4.76
CA LYS A 379 -13.05 4.29 -5.79
C LYS A 379 -13.42 5.65 -5.19
N GLY A 380 -14.41 5.69 -4.28
CA GLY A 380 -14.82 6.93 -3.64
C GLY A 380 -13.70 7.58 -2.80
N ILE A 381 -12.85 6.78 -2.14
CA ILE A 381 -11.66 7.29 -1.44
C ILE A 381 -10.67 7.89 -2.43
N LEU A 382 -10.37 7.18 -3.52
CA LEU A 382 -9.45 7.65 -4.54
C LEU A 382 -9.93 8.97 -5.17
N GLU A 383 -11.20 9.04 -5.55
CA GLU A 383 -11.80 10.21 -6.17
C GLU A 383 -11.67 11.45 -5.26
N ILE A 384 -12.03 11.33 -3.97
CA ILE A 384 -11.99 12.50 -3.07
C ILE A 384 -10.56 12.96 -2.77
N ILE A 385 -9.58 12.06 -2.72
CA ILE A 385 -8.17 12.44 -2.55
C ILE A 385 -7.68 13.15 -3.83
N CYS A 386 -7.96 12.60 -5.00
CA CYS A 386 -7.60 13.22 -6.29
C CYS A 386 -8.29 14.57 -6.52
N GLU A 387 -9.50 14.77 -6.03
CA GLU A 387 -10.20 16.05 -6.09
C GLU A 387 -9.55 17.09 -5.17
N ALA A 388 -9.13 16.69 -3.97
CA ALA A 388 -8.46 17.57 -3.03
C ALA A 388 -7.11 18.09 -3.54
N GLU A 389 -6.45 17.37 -4.45
CA GLU A 389 -5.18 17.78 -5.07
C GLU A 389 -5.36 18.70 -6.28
N LYS A 390 -6.58 18.93 -6.75
CA LYS A 390 -6.89 19.88 -7.84
C LYS A 390 -7.12 21.31 -7.34
N LEU A 391 -7.29 21.47 -6.03
CA LEU A 391 -7.56 22.75 -5.35
C LEU A 391 -6.29 23.37 -4.80
#